data_874c4ba50ea0246f74dd72884e54b67a
#
_entry.id   874c4ba50ea0246f74dd72884e54b67a
#
_cell.length_a   1.000
_cell.length_b   1.000
_cell.length_c   1.000
_cell.angle_alpha   90.00
_cell.angle_beta   90.00
_cell.angle_gamma   90.00
#
_symmetry.space_group_name_H-M   'P 1'
#
loop_
_entity.id
_entity.type
_entity.pdbx_description
1 polymer ?
#
loop_
_entity_poly.entity_id
_entity_poly.type
_entity_poly.pdbx_seq_one_letter_code
_entity_poly.pdbx_strand_id
1 'polypeptide(L)'
;MKREWGKHEHIPASCIYFCNGTEEAVDLIMRAFALFNRDSVVAAVPTRTVYARRAAVNRLEYREAALRPSDFELQAETVLNAVSETTQLVFLCSPNSPTGNLLDRGELETILQLFDGYVVVDESYIEFAPQASVLELLNKYRNLIILRSFSHGWSMAGVRFAALVAYPEVIETIERVGMAHPVGAATLSAVADVVKHRLDVDKWVRQIVDERTKVRMALSDLKECKQIYHSDANFLFVRFADSAAVYRYLLKQGIAVHPVQGCLRITIGLPNENSALIGALRKR
;
A
#
# COMPACT_ATOMS: atom_id res chain seq x y z
N MET A 1 -22.73 1.81 -6.61
CA MET A 1 -21.41 1.80 -5.96
C MET A 1 -20.29 2.15 -6.94
N LYS A 2 -19.98 1.37 -8.02
CA LYS A 2 -18.93 1.73 -9.00
C LYS A 2 -19.13 3.15 -9.58
N ARG A 3 -20.35 3.51 -9.98
CA ARG A 3 -20.65 4.87 -10.50
C ARG A 3 -20.50 5.98 -9.44
N GLU A 4 -20.84 5.71 -8.21
CA GLU A 4 -20.82 6.68 -7.10
C GLU A 4 -19.37 6.98 -6.67
N TRP A 5 -18.60 5.94 -6.37
CA TRP A 5 -17.19 6.08 -6.03
C TRP A 5 -16.37 6.61 -7.22
N GLY A 6 -16.63 6.10 -8.43
CA GLY A 6 -15.96 6.57 -9.64
C GLY A 6 -16.17 8.05 -9.94
N LYS A 7 -17.32 8.64 -9.58
CA LYS A 7 -17.54 10.09 -9.69
C LYS A 7 -16.61 10.90 -8.77
N HIS A 8 -16.33 10.38 -7.57
CA HIS A 8 -15.41 11.03 -6.63
C HIS A 8 -13.95 10.96 -7.08
N GLU A 9 -13.56 9.84 -7.66
CA GLU A 9 -12.20 9.62 -8.11
C GLU A 9 -11.98 10.00 -9.59
N HIS A 10 -13.01 10.51 -10.28
CA HIS A 10 -13.02 10.81 -11.72
C HIS A 10 -12.69 9.59 -12.59
N ILE A 11 -13.15 8.40 -12.18
CA ILE A 11 -12.90 7.11 -12.85
C ILE A 11 -14.19 6.57 -13.46
N PRO A 12 -14.20 6.17 -14.75
CA PRO A 12 -15.34 5.47 -15.34
C PRO A 12 -15.64 4.15 -14.61
N ALA A 13 -16.92 3.81 -14.46
CA ALA A 13 -17.32 2.57 -13.79
C ALA A 13 -16.81 1.30 -14.46
N SER A 14 -16.56 1.34 -15.78
CA SER A 14 -15.94 0.25 -16.56
C SER A 14 -14.48 0.00 -16.22
N CYS A 15 -13.80 0.98 -15.58
CA CYS A 15 -12.42 0.87 -15.15
C CYS A 15 -12.29 0.35 -13.71
N ILE A 16 -13.38 -0.08 -13.05
CA ILE A 16 -13.39 -0.40 -11.63
C ILE A 16 -13.85 -1.85 -11.42
N TYR A 17 -13.10 -2.61 -10.61
CA TYR A 17 -13.50 -3.89 -10.05
C TYR A 17 -13.40 -3.87 -8.53
N PHE A 18 -14.44 -4.28 -7.81
CA PHE A 18 -14.45 -4.37 -6.35
C PHE A 18 -14.16 -5.79 -5.88
N CYS A 19 -13.43 -5.92 -4.77
CA CYS A 19 -13.03 -7.20 -4.17
C CYS A 19 -12.97 -7.13 -2.63
N ASN A 20 -12.80 -8.29 -1.97
CA ASN A 20 -12.81 -8.42 -0.51
C ASN A 20 -11.44 -8.07 0.11
N GLY A 21 -11.00 -6.84 -0.10
CA GLY A 21 -9.73 -6.33 0.38
C GLY A 21 -8.56 -6.61 -0.57
N THR A 22 -7.42 -6.01 -0.24
CA THR A 22 -6.25 -5.99 -1.10
C THR A 22 -5.59 -7.36 -1.31
N GLU A 23 -5.80 -8.28 -0.39
CA GLU A 23 -5.23 -9.64 -0.50
C GLU A 23 -5.91 -10.44 -1.61
N GLU A 24 -7.24 -10.36 -1.73
CA GLU A 24 -7.98 -10.92 -2.87
C GLU A 24 -7.62 -10.21 -4.17
N ALA A 25 -7.49 -8.88 -4.13
CA ALA A 25 -7.08 -8.10 -5.29
C ALA A 25 -5.75 -8.59 -5.89
N VAL A 26 -4.72 -8.77 -5.04
CA VAL A 26 -3.42 -9.29 -5.47
C VAL A 26 -3.52 -10.71 -6.03
N ASP A 27 -4.29 -11.57 -5.38
CA ASP A 27 -4.53 -12.95 -5.85
C ASP A 27 -5.21 -12.98 -7.23
N LEU A 28 -6.26 -12.17 -7.40
CA LEU A 28 -6.99 -12.06 -8.68
C LEU A 28 -6.09 -11.57 -9.81
N ILE A 29 -5.25 -10.55 -9.57
CA ILE A 29 -4.31 -10.04 -10.57
C ILE A 29 -3.33 -11.15 -10.98
N MET A 30 -2.75 -11.87 -10.02
CA MET A 30 -1.82 -12.96 -10.32
C MET A 30 -2.49 -14.06 -11.15
N ARG A 31 -3.70 -14.46 -10.77
CA ARG A 31 -4.46 -15.49 -11.51
C ARG A 31 -4.95 -15.04 -12.89
N ALA A 32 -5.16 -13.74 -13.07
CA ALA A 32 -5.63 -13.20 -14.34
C ALA A 32 -4.52 -13.07 -15.39
N PHE A 33 -3.29 -12.78 -14.93
CA PHE A 33 -2.22 -12.36 -15.83
C PHE A 33 -0.94 -13.21 -15.76
N ALA A 34 -0.87 -14.22 -14.87
CA ALA A 34 0.30 -15.08 -14.78
C ALA A 34 -0.08 -16.57 -14.75
N LEU A 35 0.68 -17.39 -15.44
CA LEU A 35 0.49 -18.84 -15.50
C LEU A 35 1.29 -19.52 -14.40
N PHE A 36 0.63 -20.28 -13.53
CA PHE A 36 1.25 -20.99 -12.44
C PHE A 36 2.29 -22.02 -12.91
N ASN A 37 3.35 -22.23 -12.13
CA ASN A 37 4.52 -23.06 -12.45
C ASN A 37 5.30 -22.62 -13.71
N ARG A 38 5.03 -21.45 -14.27
CA ARG A 38 5.68 -20.97 -15.49
C ARG A 38 6.19 -19.54 -15.34
N ASP A 39 5.31 -18.67 -14.87
CA ASP A 39 5.56 -17.24 -14.90
C ASP A 39 6.13 -16.73 -13.56
N SER A 40 6.69 -15.54 -13.60
CA SER A 40 7.26 -14.86 -12.47
C SER A 40 6.62 -13.50 -12.21
N VAL A 41 6.79 -13.02 -10.98
CA VAL A 41 6.40 -11.67 -10.57
C VAL A 41 7.58 -11.01 -9.89
N VAL A 42 7.75 -9.70 -10.10
CA VAL A 42 8.77 -8.87 -9.45
C VAL A 42 8.08 -7.96 -8.43
N ALA A 43 8.70 -7.72 -7.28
CA ALA A 43 8.29 -6.67 -6.35
C ALA A 43 9.47 -5.84 -5.87
N ALA A 44 9.27 -4.53 -5.75
CA ALA A 44 10.26 -3.62 -5.17
C ALA A 44 10.26 -3.76 -3.64
N VAL A 45 11.38 -4.24 -3.07
CA VAL A 45 11.51 -4.60 -1.64
C VAL A 45 12.47 -3.67 -0.89
N PRO A 46 12.26 -3.42 0.42
CA PRO A 46 11.25 -4.03 1.31
C PRO A 46 9.83 -3.52 1.01
N THR A 47 8.85 -4.41 1.01
CA THR A 47 7.46 -4.08 0.74
C THR A 47 6.49 -5.02 1.47
N ARG A 48 5.22 -4.99 1.11
CA ARG A 48 4.17 -5.81 1.70
C ARG A 48 4.39 -7.30 1.43
N THR A 49 4.37 -8.11 2.48
CA THR A 49 4.57 -9.57 2.39
C THR A 49 3.46 -10.31 1.61
N VAL A 50 2.33 -9.63 1.36
CA VAL A 50 1.22 -10.21 0.60
C VAL A 50 1.63 -10.62 -0.82
N TYR A 51 2.53 -9.87 -1.46
CA TYR A 51 2.96 -10.19 -2.83
C TYR A 51 3.71 -11.53 -2.88
N ALA A 52 4.75 -11.69 -2.04
CA ALA A 52 5.49 -12.96 -1.95
C ALA A 52 4.58 -14.12 -1.54
N ARG A 53 3.69 -13.89 -0.55
CA ARG A 53 2.76 -14.92 -0.07
C ARG A 53 1.78 -15.35 -1.14
N ARG A 54 1.22 -14.42 -1.92
CA ARG A 54 0.29 -14.75 -3.01
C ARG A 54 1.00 -15.35 -4.21
N ALA A 55 2.21 -14.93 -4.52
CA ALA A 55 3.03 -15.59 -5.53
C ALA A 55 3.27 -17.06 -5.17
N ALA A 56 3.64 -17.35 -3.93
CA ALA A 56 3.82 -18.73 -3.46
C ALA A 56 2.54 -19.57 -3.55
N VAL A 57 1.38 -19.02 -3.17
CA VAL A 57 0.07 -19.70 -3.28
C VAL A 57 -0.27 -20.00 -4.73
N ASN A 58 0.02 -19.08 -5.65
CA ASN A 58 -0.21 -19.22 -7.09
C ASN A 58 0.94 -19.94 -7.82
N ARG A 59 1.95 -20.47 -7.07
CA ARG A 59 3.12 -21.17 -7.63
C ARG A 59 3.83 -20.37 -8.72
N LEU A 60 3.94 -19.06 -8.50
CA LEU A 60 4.72 -18.16 -9.35
C LEU A 60 6.11 -17.97 -8.76
N GLU A 61 7.11 -17.81 -9.60
CA GLU A 61 8.43 -17.39 -9.16
C GLU A 61 8.33 -15.93 -8.63
N TYR A 62 8.78 -15.70 -7.40
CA TYR A 62 8.84 -14.37 -6.80
C TYR A 62 10.25 -13.82 -6.86
N ARG A 63 10.43 -12.68 -7.51
CA ARG A 63 11.71 -12.00 -7.68
C ARG A 63 11.68 -10.66 -6.96
N GLU A 64 12.78 -10.33 -6.31
CA GLU A 64 12.93 -9.11 -5.54
C GLU A 64 13.82 -8.10 -6.25
N ALA A 65 13.34 -6.87 -6.37
CA ALA A 65 14.11 -5.71 -6.80
C ALA A 65 14.34 -4.81 -5.58
N ALA A 66 15.59 -4.64 -5.15
CA ALA A 66 15.87 -3.86 -3.96
C ALA A 66 15.61 -2.37 -4.18
N LEU A 67 14.83 -1.75 -3.28
CA LEU A 67 14.80 -0.29 -3.14
C LEU A 67 16.15 0.21 -2.62
N ARG A 68 16.49 1.46 -2.90
CA ARG A 68 17.78 2.04 -2.47
C ARG A 68 17.91 1.98 -0.93
N PRO A 69 18.97 1.38 -0.38
CA PRO A 69 19.03 1.10 1.06
C PRO A 69 19.06 2.33 1.97
N SER A 70 19.48 3.51 1.46
CA SER A 70 19.60 4.76 2.23
C SER A 70 18.26 5.39 2.58
N ASP A 71 17.28 5.32 1.68
CA ASP A 71 16.04 6.10 1.72
C ASP A 71 14.81 5.36 1.17
N PHE A 72 15.03 4.15 0.64
CA PHE A 72 14.01 3.32 0.02
C PHE A 72 13.38 3.91 -1.25
N GLU A 73 14.12 4.76 -1.96
CA GLU A 73 13.66 5.22 -3.26
C GLU A 73 13.68 4.10 -4.31
N LEU A 74 12.69 4.16 -5.20
CA LEU A 74 12.57 3.30 -6.36
C LEU A 74 13.66 3.63 -7.37
N GLN A 75 14.23 2.60 -7.97
CA GLN A 75 15.16 2.69 -9.11
C GLN A 75 14.64 1.78 -10.21
N ALA A 76 14.21 2.35 -11.33
CA ALA A 76 13.66 1.60 -12.46
C ALA A 76 14.65 0.56 -12.98
N GLU A 77 15.93 0.90 -13.05
CA GLU A 77 16.98 -0.02 -13.46
C GLU A 77 17.01 -1.30 -12.61
N THR A 78 16.90 -1.17 -11.29
CA THR A 78 16.90 -2.33 -10.39
C THR A 78 15.69 -3.23 -10.62
N VAL A 79 14.52 -2.63 -10.86
CA VAL A 79 13.29 -3.36 -11.17
C VAL A 79 13.41 -4.07 -12.52
N LEU A 80 13.84 -3.36 -13.55
CA LEU A 80 13.99 -3.90 -14.91
C LEU A 80 15.05 -5.00 -15.00
N ASN A 81 16.14 -4.90 -14.24
CA ASN A 81 17.15 -5.95 -14.13
C ASN A 81 16.63 -7.22 -13.42
N ALA A 82 15.60 -7.11 -12.57
CA ALA A 82 14.95 -8.26 -11.94
C ALA A 82 13.92 -8.95 -12.86
N VAL A 83 13.49 -8.29 -13.93
CA VAL A 83 12.56 -8.82 -14.94
C VAL A 83 13.24 -9.91 -15.76
N SER A 84 12.51 -10.96 -16.10
CA SER A 84 12.91 -12.03 -17.03
C SER A 84 11.84 -12.21 -18.12
N GLU A 85 12.10 -13.06 -19.10
CA GLU A 85 11.15 -13.42 -20.17
C GLU A 85 9.83 -14.00 -19.62
N THR A 86 9.85 -14.57 -18.42
CA THR A 86 8.67 -15.15 -17.77
C THR A 86 7.96 -14.15 -16.85
N THR A 87 8.49 -12.94 -16.67
CA THR A 87 7.89 -11.96 -15.75
C THR A 87 6.64 -11.34 -16.39
N GLN A 88 5.50 -11.49 -15.72
CA GLN A 88 4.20 -10.95 -16.17
C GLN A 88 3.75 -9.73 -15.37
N LEU A 89 4.21 -9.62 -14.11
CA LEU A 89 3.72 -8.63 -13.17
C LEU A 89 4.88 -7.98 -12.40
N VAL A 90 4.82 -6.66 -12.26
CA VAL A 90 5.65 -5.88 -11.35
C VAL A 90 4.75 -5.24 -10.28
N PHE A 91 5.04 -5.48 -9.00
CA PHE A 91 4.30 -4.90 -7.87
C PHE A 91 5.10 -3.78 -7.23
N LEU A 92 4.50 -2.60 -7.16
CA LEU A 92 5.03 -1.39 -6.55
C LEU A 92 4.01 -0.85 -5.54
N CYS A 93 4.43 -0.51 -4.31
CA CYS A 93 3.55 0.04 -3.29
C CYS A 93 3.88 1.52 -3.06
N SER A 94 2.90 2.42 -3.19
CA SER A 94 3.10 3.87 -3.05
C SER A 94 1.87 4.55 -2.41
N PRO A 95 1.99 5.12 -1.20
CA PRO A 95 3.13 5.04 -0.28
C PRO A 95 3.48 3.62 0.13
N ASN A 96 4.80 3.32 0.23
CA ASN A 96 5.26 1.97 0.48
C ASN A 96 5.08 1.54 1.94
N SER A 97 4.86 0.27 2.17
CA SER A 97 4.88 -0.34 3.50
C SER A 97 5.96 -1.44 3.54
N PRO A 98 6.94 -1.41 4.47
CA PRO A 98 6.89 -0.68 5.76
C PRO A 98 7.54 0.70 5.77
N THR A 99 8.13 1.17 4.69
CA THR A 99 9.02 2.33 4.66
C THR A 99 8.30 3.67 4.75
N GLY A 100 7.09 3.78 4.22
CA GLY A 100 6.21 4.95 4.31
C GLY A 100 6.34 5.97 3.19
N ASN A 101 7.42 5.93 2.41
CA ASN A 101 7.69 6.90 1.34
C ASN A 101 6.84 6.66 0.09
N LEU A 102 6.59 7.72 -0.65
CA LEU A 102 6.13 7.64 -2.02
C LEU A 102 7.25 7.10 -2.92
N LEU A 103 6.89 6.46 -4.00
CA LEU A 103 7.81 6.09 -5.05
C LEU A 103 7.99 7.26 -6.03
N ASP A 104 9.19 7.41 -6.59
CA ASP A 104 9.45 8.42 -7.60
C ASP A 104 8.63 8.15 -8.86
N ARG A 105 7.93 9.19 -9.33
CA ARG A 105 7.02 9.09 -10.47
C ARG A 105 7.76 8.87 -11.79
N GLY A 106 8.93 9.48 -11.98
CA GLY A 106 9.72 9.32 -13.19
C GLY A 106 10.25 7.90 -13.33
N GLU A 107 10.70 7.31 -12.23
CA GLU A 107 11.12 5.91 -12.16
C GLU A 107 9.94 4.96 -12.45
N LEU A 108 8.76 5.25 -11.89
CA LEU A 108 7.55 4.49 -12.19
C LEU A 108 7.17 4.56 -13.68
N GLU A 109 7.18 5.77 -14.27
CA GLU A 109 6.85 5.94 -15.69
C GLU A 109 7.87 5.25 -16.59
N THR A 110 9.15 5.21 -16.20
CA THR A 110 10.19 4.45 -16.91
C THR A 110 9.89 2.95 -16.92
N ILE A 111 9.47 2.38 -15.77
CA ILE A 111 9.06 0.98 -15.70
C ILE A 111 7.83 0.72 -16.58
N LEU A 112 6.81 1.60 -16.51
CA LEU A 112 5.59 1.48 -17.33
C LEU A 112 5.86 1.52 -18.84
N GLN A 113 6.91 2.26 -19.27
CA GLN A 113 7.30 2.38 -20.66
C GLN A 113 8.11 1.18 -21.17
N LEU A 114 8.97 0.62 -20.33
CA LEU A 114 9.97 -0.37 -20.74
C LEU A 114 9.60 -1.82 -20.40
N PHE A 115 8.59 -2.02 -19.55
CA PHE A 115 8.12 -3.35 -19.20
C PHE A 115 6.85 -3.71 -19.98
N ASP A 116 6.90 -4.81 -20.72
CA ASP A 116 5.79 -5.26 -21.57
C ASP A 116 4.65 -5.93 -20.79
N GLY A 117 4.87 -6.35 -19.54
CA GLY A 117 3.84 -6.91 -18.65
C GLY A 117 3.06 -5.81 -17.89
N TYR A 118 2.25 -6.22 -16.92
CA TYR A 118 1.45 -5.29 -16.12
C TYR A 118 2.20 -4.77 -14.90
N VAL A 119 2.13 -3.47 -14.68
CA VAL A 119 2.65 -2.81 -13.47
C VAL A 119 1.49 -2.54 -12.52
N VAL A 120 1.55 -3.12 -11.33
CA VAL A 120 0.55 -2.96 -10.27
C VAL A 120 1.06 -1.95 -9.26
N VAL A 121 0.40 -0.80 -9.18
CA VAL A 121 0.69 0.21 -8.16
C VAL A 121 -0.32 0.08 -7.02
N ASP A 122 0.16 -0.37 -5.87
CA ASP A 122 -0.65 -0.52 -4.66
C ASP A 122 -0.71 0.81 -3.90
N GLU A 123 -1.79 1.53 -4.08
CA GLU A 123 -2.11 2.79 -3.43
C GLU A 123 -2.93 2.60 -2.13
N SER A 124 -2.65 1.55 -1.35
CA SER A 124 -3.39 1.25 -0.11
C SER A 124 -3.28 2.33 0.98
N TYR A 125 -2.37 3.28 0.84
CA TYR A 125 -2.15 4.38 1.80
C TYR A 125 -2.27 5.76 1.15
N ILE A 126 -2.76 5.84 -0.08
CA ILE A 126 -2.74 7.09 -0.87
C ILE A 126 -3.64 8.19 -0.30
N GLU A 127 -4.64 7.85 0.51
CA GLU A 127 -5.49 8.83 1.17
C GLU A 127 -4.69 9.80 2.06
N PHE A 128 -3.51 9.40 2.53
CA PHE A 128 -2.60 10.25 3.32
C PHE A 128 -1.69 11.15 2.48
N ALA A 129 -1.69 10.97 1.14
CA ALA A 129 -0.96 11.76 0.15
C ALA A 129 -1.72 11.80 -1.20
N PRO A 130 -2.97 12.26 -1.24
CA PRO A 130 -3.86 12.09 -2.40
C PRO A 130 -3.36 12.76 -3.67
N GLN A 131 -2.56 13.82 -3.55
CA GLN A 131 -1.94 14.52 -4.68
C GLN A 131 -0.89 13.68 -5.44
N ALA A 132 -0.41 12.61 -4.82
CA ALA A 132 0.61 11.73 -5.42
C ALA A 132 0.00 10.49 -6.12
N SER A 133 -1.34 10.41 -6.22
CA SER A 133 -1.99 9.31 -6.92
C SER A 133 -1.60 9.25 -8.39
N VAL A 134 -1.42 8.02 -8.89
CA VAL A 134 -1.08 7.78 -10.30
C VAL A 134 -2.30 7.52 -11.18
N LEU A 135 -3.51 7.83 -10.70
CA LEU A 135 -4.75 7.61 -11.45
C LEU A 135 -4.74 8.27 -12.84
N GLU A 136 -4.16 9.45 -12.99
CA GLU A 136 -4.08 10.15 -14.27
C GLU A 136 -3.22 9.41 -15.31
N LEU A 137 -2.27 8.56 -14.87
CA LEU A 137 -1.43 7.75 -15.73
C LEU A 137 -2.20 6.63 -16.46
N LEU A 138 -3.40 6.27 -16.00
CA LEU A 138 -4.29 5.35 -16.71
C LEU A 138 -4.62 5.83 -18.12
N ASN A 139 -4.67 7.14 -18.35
CA ASN A 139 -4.91 7.69 -19.69
C ASN A 139 -3.72 7.46 -20.66
N LYS A 140 -2.52 7.21 -20.12
CA LYS A 140 -1.27 7.08 -20.89
C LYS A 140 -0.82 5.61 -20.99
N TYR A 141 -1.00 4.82 -19.92
CA TYR A 141 -0.44 3.48 -19.80
C TYR A 141 -1.55 2.43 -19.62
N ARG A 142 -1.74 1.60 -20.63
CA ARG A 142 -2.76 0.52 -20.61
C ARG A 142 -2.36 -0.66 -19.75
N ASN A 143 -1.07 -0.81 -19.48
CA ASN A 143 -0.49 -1.84 -18.62
C ASN A 143 -0.43 -1.47 -17.14
N LEU A 144 -1.03 -0.34 -16.73
CA LEU A 144 -1.12 0.08 -15.34
C LEU A 144 -2.37 -0.52 -14.68
N ILE A 145 -2.19 -1.13 -13.51
CA ILE A 145 -3.26 -1.57 -12.60
C ILE A 145 -3.05 -0.86 -11.27
N ILE A 146 -4.06 -0.17 -10.77
CA ILE A 146 -4.00 0.54 -9.48
C ILE A 146 -4.86 -0.22 -8.48
N LEU A 147 -4.31 -0.50 -7.30
CA LEU A 147 -5.02 -1.12 -6.19
C LEU A 147 -5.32 -0.07 -5.12
N ARG A 148 -6.59 0.09 -4.76
CA ARG A 148 -7.08 0.99 -3.71
C ARG A 148 -7.64 0.21 -2.54
N SER A 149 -7.30 0.60 -1.32
CA SER A 149 -7.77 -0.02 -0.09
C SER A 149 -8.74 0.89 0.65
N PHE A 150 -9.79 0.32 1.22
CA PHE A 150 -10.66 1.05 2.15
C PHE A 150 -10.31 0.77 3.62
N SER A 151 -9.21 0.06 3.86
CA SER A 151 -8.83 -0.39 5.21
C SER A 151 -8.22 0.72 6.07
N HIS A 152 -7.45 1.64 5.48
CA HIS A 152 -6.63 2.61 6.20
C HIS A 152 -7.26 3.99 6.26
N GLY A 153 -7.16 4.80 5.21
CA GLY A 153 -7.72 6.14 5.19
C GLY A 153 -9.23 6.18 5.41
N TRP A 154 -9.95 5.19 4.90
CA TRP A 154 -11.40 5.06 5.05
C TRP A 154 -11.85 4.41 6.37
N SER A 155 -10.92 3.95 7.22
CA SER A 155 -11.19 3.29 8.51
C SER A 155 -12.09 2.04 8.43
N MET A 156 -12.07 1.32 7.29
CA MET A 156 -12.96 0.18 7.01
C MET A 156 -12.23 -1.17 6.99
N ALA A 157 -11.16 -1.33 7.77
CA ALA A 157 -10.35 -2.56 7.75
C ALA A 157 -11.15 -3.84 7.96
N GLY A 158 -12.13 -3.84 8.88
CA GLY A 158 -12.99 -4.97 9.19
C GLY A 158 -14.03 -5.30 8.12
N VAL A 159 -14.36 -4.37 7.24
CA VAL A 159 -15.37 -4.54 6.18
C VAL A 159 -14.83 -5.33 4.99
N ARG A 160 -13.50 -5.42 4.87
CA ARG A 160 -12.80 -6.18 3.80
C ARG A 160 -13.19 -5.70 2.40
N PHE A 161 -12.85 -4.46 2.07
CA PHE A 161 -13.18 -3.89 0.77
C PHE A 161 -11.97 -3.23 0.11
N ALA A 162 -11.81 -3.46 -1.19
CA ALA A 162 -10.80 -2.85 -2.03
C ALA A 162 -11.33 -2.66 -3.45
N ALA A 163 -10.66 -1.82 -4.21
CA ALA A 163 -10.95 -1.59 -5.62
C ALA A 163 -9.69 -1.79 -6.46
N LEU A 164 -9.84 -2.45 -7.60
CA LEU A 164 -8.88 -2.43 -8.69
C LEU A 164 -9.35 -1.40 -9.71
N VAL A 165 -8.43 -0.60 -10.18
CA VAL A 165 -8.66 0.40 -11.22
C VAL A 165 -7.67 0.17 -12.34
N ALA A 166 -8.18 -0.04 -13.55
CA ALA A 166 -7.37 -0.30 -14.73
C ALA A 166 -8.15 0.03 -15.99
N TYR A 167 -7.52 -0.12 -17.11
CA TYR A 167 -8.19 0.00 -18.43
C TYR A 167 -9.34 -1.02 -18.54
N PRO A 168 -10.46 -0.71 -19.26
CA PRO A 168 -11.64 -1.59 -19.28
C PRO A 168 -11.34 -3.03 -19.66
N GLU A 169 -10.49 -3.29 -20.65
CA GLU A 169 -10.14 -4.65 -21.11
C GLU A 169 -9.37 -5.45 -20.03
N VAL A 170 -8.59 -4.75 -19.19
CA VAL A 170 -7.92 -5.36 -18.04
C VAL A 170 -8.95 -5.75 -16.99
N ILE A 171 -9.91 -4.87 -16.71
CA ILE A 171 -11.02 -5.15 -15.78
C ILE A 171 -11.88 -6.31 -16.26
N GLU A 172 -12.21 -6.38 -17.56
CA GLU A 172 -12.94 -7.51 -18.13
C GLU A 172 -12.19 -8.84 -17.93
N THR A 173 -10.86 -8.84 -18.08
CA THR A 173 -10.04 -10.03 -17.82
C THR A 173 -10.09 -10.44 -16.35
N ILE A 174 -10.01 -9.48 -15.44
CA ILE A 174 -10.15 -9.74 -14.00
C ILE A 174 -11.56 -10.26 -13.66
N GLU A 175 -12.60 -9.70 -14.26
CA GLU A 175 -14.00 -10.15 -14.07
C GLU A 175 -14.23 -11.61 -14.51
N ARG A 176 -13.54 -12.08 -15.55
CA ARG A 176 -13.62 -13.50 -15.99
C ARG A 176 -13.02 -14.49 -14.99
N VAL A 177 -12.00 -14.06 -14.23
CA VAL A 177 -11.31 -14.89 -13.23
C VAL A 177 -11.96 -14.75 -11.85
N GLY A 178 -12.54 -13.60 -11.58
CA GLY A 178 -13.19 -13.27 -10.33
C GLY A 178 -14.56 -13.93 -10.15
N MET A 179 -15.13 -13.73 -8.98
CA MET A 179 -16.50 -14.15 -8.70
C MET A 179 -17.51 -13.19 -9.36
N ALA A 180 -18.65 -13.69 -9.84
CA ALA A 180 -19.72 -12.89 -10.43
C ALA A 180 -20.25 -11.81 -9.45
N HIS A 181 -20.28 -12.13 -8.14
CA HIS A 181 -20.69 -11.23 -7.07
C HIS A 181 -19.64 -11.26 -5.94
N PRO A 182 -18.49 -10.59 -6.14
CA PRO A 182 -17.35 -10.73 -5.23
C PRO A 182 -17.59 -10.10 -3.85
N VAL A 183 -18.44 -9.06 -3.77
CA VAL A 183 -18.67 -8.31 -2.54
C VAL A 183 -20.14 -8.41 -2.11
N GLY A 184 -20.36 -8.80 -0.87
CA GLY A 184 -21.70 -8.94 -0.29
C GLY A 184 -22.46 -7.62 -0.18
N ALA A 185 -23.81 -7.69 -0.20
CA ALA A 185 -24.66 -6.50 -0.16
C ALA A 185 -24.47 -5.66 1.10
N ALA A 186 -24.24 -6.28 2.27
CA ALA A 186 -23.99 -5.58 3.52
C ALA A 186 -22.71 -4.75 3.47
N THR A 187 -21.61 -5.33 2.93
CA THR A 187 -20.34 -4.64 2.69
C THR A 187 -20.53 -3.45 1.74
N LEU A 188 -21.22 -3.67 0.60
CA LEU A 188 -21.48 -2.59 -0.37
C LEU A 188 -22.31 -1.45 0.24
N SER A 189 -23.29 -1.77 1.10
CA SER A 189 -24.10 -0.77 1.80
C SER A 189 -23.26 0.06 2.78
N ALA A 190 -22.42 -0.59 3.58
CA ALA A 190 -21.54 0.08 4.53
C ALA A 190 -20.52 1.00 3.80
N VAL A 191 -19.93 0.52 2.70
CA VAL A 191 -19.00 1.32 1.91
C VAL A 191 -19.71 2.50 1.24
N ALA A 192 -20.92 2.30 0.69
CA ALA A 192 -21.69 3.37 0.07
C ALA A 192 -22.02 4.47 1.07
N ASP A 193 -22.30 4.13 2.31
CA ASP A 193 -22.56 5.09 3.37
C ASP A 193 -21.31 5.92 3.70
N VAL A 194 -20.16 5.28 3.90
CA VAL A 194 -18.91 6.00 4.19
C VAL A 194 -18.47 6.88 3.02
N VAL A 195 -18.65 6.44 1.76
CA VAL A 195 -18.35 7.25 0.56
C VAL A 195 -19.17 8.54 0.53
N LYS A 196 -20.43 8.51 0.97
CA LYS A 196 -21.26 9.73 1.10
C LYS A 196 -20.74 10.70 2.16
N HIS A 197 -20.05 10.17 3.18
CA HIS A 197 -19.45 10.95 4.27
C HIS A 197 -17.96 11.24 4.05
N ARG A 198 -17.51 11.30 2.78
CA ARG A 198 -16.10 11.54 2.40
C ARG A 198 -15.46 12.72 3.13
N LEU A 199 -16.19 13.79 3.35
CA LEU A 199 -15.66 14.99 4.05
C LEU A 199 -15.21 14.67 5.49
N ASP A 200 -15.84 13.71 6.16
CA ASP A 200 -15.42 13.30 7.50
C ASP A 200 -14.18 12.42 7.43
N VAL A 201 -14.10 11.55 6.44
CA VAL A 201 -12.88 10.76 6.15
C VAL A 201 -11.70 11.70 5.91
N ASP A 202 -11.86 12.74 5.12
CA ASP A 202 -10.81 13.73 4.84
C ASP A 202 -10.36 14.50 6.10
N LYS A 203 -11.26 14.74 7.06
CA LYS A 203 -10.90 15.32 8.36
C LYS A 203 -10.06 14.35 9.18
N TRP A 204 -10.45 13.08 9.26
CA TRP A 204 -9.70 12.05 9.98
C TRP A 204 -8.31 11.85 9.39
N VAL A 205 -8.22 11.80 8.05
CA VAL A 205 -6.94 11.70 7.34
C VAL A 205 -6.03 12.89 7.68
N ARG A 206 -6.54 14.12 7.61
CA ARG A 206 -5.78 15.33 7.99
C ARG A 206 -5.29 15.26 9.43
N GLN A 207 -6.15 14.84 10.37
CA GLN A 207 -5.75 14.67 11.76
C GLN A 207 -4.58 13.68 11.93
N ILE A 208 -4.62 12.55 11.20
CA ILE A 208 -3.53 11.57 11.22
C ILE A 208 -2.24 12.15 10.64
N VAL A 209 -2.31 12.91 9.55
CA VAL A 209 -1.15 13.57 8.94
C VAL A 209 -0.53 14.60 9.91
N ASP A 210 -1.36 15.38 10.59
CA ASP A 210 -0.89 16.35 11.60
C ASP A 210 -0.25 15.63 12.79
N GLU A 211 -0.88 14.58 13.29
CA GLU A 211 -0.33 13.77 14.38
C GLU A 211 0.98 13.07 13.97
N ARG A 212 1.10 12.60 12.72
CA ARG A 212 2.35 12.03 12.18
C ARG A 212 3.50 13.01 12.35
N THR A 213 3.27 14.27 12.02
CA THR A 213 4.29 15.33 12.17
C THR A 213 4.68 15.52 13.63
N LYS A 214 3.71 15.60 14.56
CA LYS A 214 3.97 15.74 16.01
C LYS A 214 4.74 14.54 16.57
N VAL A 215 4.33 13.32 16.23
CA VAL A 215 5.01 12.09 16.69
C VAL A 215 6.42 12.03 16.13
N ARG A 216 6.63 12.38 14.86
CA ARG A 216 7.97 12.43 14.24
C ARG A 216 8.88 13.41 14.99
N MET A 217 8.41 14.62 15.29
CA MET A 217 9.18 15.61 16.07
C MET A 217 9.53 15.08 17.46
N ALA A 218 8.55 14.52 18.18
CA ALA A 218 8.77 13.97 19.50
C ALA A 218 9.73 12.77 19.53
N LEU A 219 9.74 11.96 18.48
CA LEU A 219 10.69 10.84 18.32
C LEU A 219 12.10 11.35 18.01
N SER A 220 12.25 12.44 17.24
CA SER A 220 13.56 13.00 16.90
C SER A 220 14.31 13.55 18.13
N ASP A 221 13.59 13.91 19.20
CA ASP A 221 14.16 14.38 20.47
C ASP A 221 14.73 13.22 21.33
N LEU A 222 14.43 11.97 20.98
CA LEU A 222 14.87 10.81 21.76
C LEU A 222 16.29 10.39 21.38
N LYS A 223 17.20 10.32 22.34
CA LYS A 223 18.61 9.92 22.13
C LYS A 223 18.77 8.54 21.48
N GLU A 224 17.83 7.63 21.76
CA GLU A 224 17.83 6.26 21.23
C GLU A 224 17.30 6.19 19.79
N CYS A 225 16.58 7.19 19.32
CA CYS A 225 16.12 7.28 17.94
C CYS A 225 17.32 7.61 17.03
N LYS A 226 17.66 6.71 16.11
CA LYS A 226 18.82 6.86 15.21
C LYS A 226 18.42 7.38 13.84
N GLN A 227 17.25 6.97 13.35
CA GLN A 227 16.74 7.38 12.05
C GLN A 227 15.24 7.28 12.02
N ILE A 228 14.59 8.29 11.50
CA ILE A 228 13.18 8.30 11.14
C ILE A 228 13.12 8.51 9.63
N TYR A 229 12.66 7.48 8.92
CA TYR A 229 12.52 7.59 7.47
C TYR A 229 11.34 8.51 7.12
N HIS A 230 11.42 9.14 5.94
CA HIS A 230 10.30 9.94 5.43
C HIS A 230 9.06 9.06 5.25
N SER A 231 7.89 9.61 5.57
CA SER A 231 6.64 8.87 5.42
C SER A 231 5.51 9.77 4.94
N ASP A 232 4.79 9.28 3.94
CA ASP A 232 3.55 9.83 3.39
C ASP A 232 2.33 8.96 3.76
N ALA A 233 2.56 7.89 4.55
CA ALA A 233 1.53 6.97 5.05
C ALA A 233 1.03 7.36 6.46
N ASN A 234 0.17 6.52 7.05
CA ASN A 234 -0.32 6.67 8.41
C ASN A 234 0.58 6.02 9.48
N PHE A 235 1.86 5.87 9.20
CA PHE A 235 2.84 5.30 10.12
C PHE A 235 4.22 5.93 9.88
N LEU A 236 5.12 5.73 10.83
CA LEU A 236 6.54 6.06 10.72
C LEU A 236 7.36 4.78 10.72
N PHE A 237 8.44 4.75 9.95
CA PHE A 237 9.43 3.69 9.97
C PHE A 237 10.69 4.22 10.67
N VAL A 238 11.03 3.61 11.83
CA VAL A 238 11.98 4.19 12.77
C VAL A 238 13.02 3.17 13.17
N ARG A 239 14.29 3.55 13.08
CA ARG A 239 15.42 2.79 13.60
C ARG A 239 15.84 3.35 14.95
N PHE A 240 15.83 2.51 15.97
CA PHE A 240 16.39 2.79 17.28
C PHE A 240 17.78 2.16 17.43
N ALA A 241 18.54 2.58 18.44
CA ALA A 241 19.83 1.98 18.80
C ALA A 241 19.70 0.47 19.05
N ASP A 242 18.62 0.05 19.73
CA ASP A 242 18.17 -1.34 19.85
C ASP A 242 16.65 -1.41 19.67
N SER A 243 16.22 -1.54 18.41
CA SER A 243 14.80 -1.62 18.05
C SER A 243 14.12 -2.83 18.70
N ALA A 244 14.83 -3.94 18.89
CA ALA A 244 14.26 -5.14 19.51
C ALA A 244 13.98 -4.94 21.00
N ALA A 245 14.87 -4.25 21.73
CA ALA A 245 14.64 -3.91 23.12
C ALA A 245 13.51 -2.87 23.28
N VAL A 246 13.45 -1.87 22.38
CA VAL A 246 12.34 -0.89 22.35
C VAL A 246 11.01 -1.60 22.10
N TYR A 247 10.95 -2.50 21.13
CA TYR A 247 9.76 -3.31 20.86
C TYR A 247 9.27 -4.08 22.09
N ARG A 248 10.17 -4.85 22.74
CA ARG A 248 9.83 -5.62 23.94
C ARG A 248 9.37 -4.73 25.09
N TYR A 249 9.98 -3.56 25.25
CA TYR A 249 9.59 -2.59 26.26
C TYR A 249 8.18 -2.05 26.01
N LEU A 250 7.90 -1.57 24.78
CA LEU A 250 6.58 -1.04 24.41
C LEU A 250 5.48 -2.09 24.57
N LEU A 251 5.76 -3.33 24.17
CA LEU A 251 4.80 -4.43 24.31
C LEU A 251 4.43 -4.69 25.78
N LYS A 252 5.41 -4.61 26.72
CA LYS A 252 5.16 -4.69 28.18
C LYS A 252 4.33 -3.52 28.71
N GLN A 253 4.35 -2.37 28.03
CA GLN A 253 3.50 -1.23 28.35
C GLN A 253 2.12 -1.29 27.68
N GLY A 254 1.77 -2.39 26.99
CA GLY A 254 0.53 -2.53 26.26
C GLY A 254 0.49 -1.77 24.93
N ILE A 255 1.65 -1.30 24.43
CA ILE A 255 1.76 -0.54 23.19
C ILE A 255 2.30 -1.46 22.09
N ALA A 256 1.45 -1.79 21.13
CA ALA A 256 1.81 -2.64 19.99
C ALA A 256 2.38 -1.81 18.84
N VAL A 257 3.59 -2.17 18.40
CA VAL A 257 4.24 -1.66 17.18
C VAL A 257 4.71 -2.85 16.36
N HIS A 258 5.07 -2.64 15.09
CA HIS A 258 5.43 -3.75 14.20
C HIS A 258 6.94 -3.77 13.92
N PRO A 259 7.68 -4.78 14.41
CA PRO A 259 9.11 -4.90 14.15
C PRO A 259 9.34 -5.44 12.72
N VAL A 260 10.15 -4.75 11.93
CA VAL A 260 10.50 -5.13 10.55
C VAL A 260 11.95 -4.72 10.29
N GLN A 261 12.78 -5.66 9.83
CA GLN A 261 14.15 -5.42 9.33
C GLN A 261 15.01 -4.51 10.24
N GLY A 262 14.98 -4.76 11.55
CA GLY A 262 15.76 -3.98 12.52
C GLY A 262 15.22 -2.59 12.82
N CYS A 263 14.06 -2.23 12.28
CA CYS A 263 13.31 -1.01 12.56
C CYS A 263 11.97 -1.33 13.20
N LEU A 264 11.25 -0.29 13.61
CA LEU A 264 9.86 -0.38 14.07
C LEU A 264 8.96 0.42 13.13
N ARG A 265 7.91 -0.20 12.60
CA ARG A 265 6.81 0.51 11.97
C ARG A 265 5.81 0.91 13.06
N ILE A 266 5.67 2.20 13.29
CA ILE A 266 4.85 2.81 14.32
C ILE A 266 3.63 3.44 13.65
N THR A 267 2.46 2.85 13.83
CA THR A 267 1.21 3.40 13.30
C THR A 267 0.82 4.65 14.10
N ILE A 268 0.41 5.70 13.40
CA ILE A 268 -0.11 6.93 14.00
C ILE A 268 -1.54 6.67 14.44
N GLY A 269 -1.77 6.78 15.74
CA GLY A 269 -3.06 6.60 16.38
C GLY A 269 -3.74 7.93 16.72
N LEU A 270 -4.70 7.86 17.63
CA LEU A 270 -5.34 9.03 18.21
C LEU A 270 -4.34 9.84 19.07
N PRO A 271 -4.58 11.13 19.33
CA PRO A 271 -3.66 11.98 20.11
C PRO A 271 -3.29 11.42 21.48
N ASN A 272 -4.24 10.77 22.18
CA ASN A 272 -4.00 10.13 23.47
C ASN A 272 -3.11 8.87 23.33
N GLU A 273 -3.29 8.07 22.27
CA GLU A 273 -2.47 6.90 21.99
C GLU A 273 -1.03 7.31 21.62
N ASN A 274 -0.88 8.34 20.78
CA ASN A 274 0.42 8.90 20.44
C ASN A 274 1.13 9.48 21.67
N SER A 275 0.40 10.17 22.55
CA SER A 275 0.94 10.70 23.82
C SER A 275 1.40 9.58 24.75
N ALA A 276 0.66 8.47 24.83
CA ALA A 276 1.03 7.30 25.62
C ALA A 276 2.32 6.65 25.07
N LEU A 277 2.44 6.50 23.75
CA LEU A 277 3.65 6.00 23.09
C LEU A 277 4.87 6.86 23.44
N ILE A 278 4.78 8.18 23.21
CA ILE A 278 5.90 9.09 23.47
C ILE A 278 6.22 9.16 24.97
N GLY A 279 5.19 9.17 25.84
CA GLY A 279 5.37 9.13 27.30
C GLY A 279 6.09 7.86 27.78
N ALA A 280 5.78 6.71 27.19
CA ALA A 280 6.48 5.46 27.49
C ALA A 280 7.94 5.51 27.02
N LEU A 281 8.21 5.97 25.80
CA LEU A 281 9.56 6.05 25.24
C LEU A 281 10.47 7.04 26.01
N ARG A 282 9.93 8.14 26.55
CA ARG A 282 10.67 9.11 27.39
C ARG A 282 11.06 8.58 28.76
N LYS A 283 10.37 7.57 29.28
CA LYS A 283 10.64 6.94 30.58
C LYS A 283 11.63 5.78 30.50
N ARG A 284 11.96 5.35 29.28
CA ARG A 284 12.92 4.29 29.05
C ARG A 284 14.35 4.79 29.07
#